data_1523a38f6499afa9c1904050bc82173f
#
_entry.id   1523a38f6499afa9c1904050bc82173f
#
_cell.length_a   1.000
_cell.length_b   1.000
_cell.length_c   1.000
_cell.angle_alpha   90.00
_cell.angle_beta   90.00
_cell.angle_gamma   90.00
#
_symmetry.space_group_name_H-M   'P 1'
#
loop_
_entity.id
_entity.type
_entity.pdbx_description
1 polymer ?
#
loop_
_entity_poly.entity_id
_entity_poly.type
_entity_poly.pdbx_seq_one_letter_code
_entity_poly.pdbx_strand_id
1 'polypeptide(L)'
;MTRLRQSISLLIILLFAFSPVFSQTKSATSGDPELAKKIARFAPTLLTANTAKLTAKDQLALTKIIQAAKLLDPLFLRQVWSGNDALEKKLLADTTPVGRQRLHYFYINDGPWSRLDNNEPFIEGVPKEKPPQAAAYPDDMTKDEFNSWVQGLSESDKQKATGFFWAIRRGPDRKLMTVPYSQAYREYLEPAAKLLREAATLTTNATLKNFLSKRADALGTDDYYESDVAWMDLDAPIEVTFGPYETYEDELFSYKASFEAYVTLRDDAESAKLAKFSRYLQELENNLPMDPWYRNPKLGAASPIRVVNEVFSSGEGNDGVQTAAYNLPNDERVVKEKGSKRVMLKNVQDAKFNKTLIPISRVVLEPAERTSLSFDSFFTHILCHELMHGLGPHNITVGGEQTTVRKQLKDLYSAIEEAKADVTGLWALQYMIDHNIIDKSMEQTLYITYLASMFRSVRFGITEAHGKGVAMQFNYLVDEDAIKYNEGSGTFSVDHEKFKAGVTKLTHDLLTLEAEGSYEKAKAILDKFAVIRPPMQKALDKLKNVPVDIEPVFPMAK
;
A
#
# COMPACT_ATOMS: atom_id res chain seq x y z
N MET A 1 -92.24 -35.65 -41.70
CA MET A 1 -91.56 -34.41 -41.23
C MET A 1 -90.70 -34.80 -40.10
N THR A 2 -89.47 -34.78 -40.30
CA THR A 2 -88.32 -35.32 -39.65
C THR A 2 -87.81 -34.36 -38.52
N ARG A 3 -87.53 -34.84 -37.39
CA ARG A 3 -86.54 -34.13 -36.45
C ARG A 3 -85.62 -35.16 -35.81
N LEU A 4 -84.37 -35.02 -36.25
CA LEU A 4 -83.18 -35.69 -35.71
C LEU A 4 -82.86 -35.15 -34.31
N ARG A 5 -82.62 -36.01 -33.33
CA ARG A 5 -81.97 -35.64 -32.07
C ARG A 5 -80.52 -36.17 -32.07
N GLN A 6 -79.60 -35.26 -32.09
CA GLN A 6 -78.19 -35.55 -31.85
C GLN A 6 -77.89 -35.62 -30.36
N SER A 7 -77.32 -36.72 -29.95
CA SER A 7 -76.70 -36.90 -28.61
C SER A 7 -75.32 -36.35 -28.59
N ILE A 8 -75.02 -35.43 -27.73
CA ILE A 8 -73.71 -34.88 -27.50
C ILE A 8 -73.01 -35.69 -26.38
N SER A 9 -71.98 -36.45 -26.73
CA SER A 9 -71.10 -37.10 -25.76
C SER A 9 -70.03 -36.09 -25.30
N LEU A 10 -69.96 -35.81 -24.01
CA LEU A 10 -69.00 -34.91 -23.39
C LEU A 10 -67.68 -35.69 -23.17
N LEU A 11 -66.65 -35.35 -23.93
CA LEU A 11 -65.30 -35.89 -23.81
C LEU A 11 -64.50 -34.90 -22.93
N ILE A 12 -64.20 -35.29 -21.68
CA ILE A 12 -63.37 -34.52 -20.76
C ILE A 12 -61.91 -34.77 -21.16
N ILE A 13 -61.28 -33.78 -21.82
CA ILE A 13 -59.82 -33.77 -22.06
C ILE A 13 -59.13 -33.13 -20.87
N LEU A 14 -58.39 -33.93 -20.09
CA LEU A 14 -57.45 -33.46 -19.09
C LEU A 14 -56.25 -32.86 -19.79
N LEU A 15 -56.17 -31.53 -19.84
CA LEU A 15 -54.95 -30.78 -20.21
C LEU A 15 -53.97 -30.81 -19.06
N PHE A 16 -52.96 -31.66 -19.16
CA PHE A 16 -51.73 -31.52 -18.35
C PHE A 16 -51.00 -30.29 -18.86
N ALA A 17 -51.04 -29.21 -18.05
CA ALA A 17 -50.19 -28.04 -18.25
C ALA A 17 -48.75 -28.41 -17.91
N PHE A 18 -47.92 -28.72 -18.92
CA PHE A 18 -46.48 -28.71 -18.83
C PHE A 18 -46.06 -27.26 -18.71
N SER A 19 -45.73 -26.79 -17.51
CA SER A 19 -44.96 -25.54 -17.32
C SER A 19 -43.54 -25.81 -17.77
N PRO A 20 -43.03 -25.13 -18.80
CA PRO A 20 -41.61 -25.22 -19.08
C PRO A 20 -40.86 -24.57 -17.92
N VAL A 21 -40.07 -25.36 -17.19
CA VAL A 21 -39.02 -24.87 -16.33
C VAL A 21 -37.99 -24.20 -17.25
N PHE A 22 -38.11 -22.89 -17.42
CA PHE A 22 -37.06 -22.11 -17.99
C PHE A 22 -35.86 -22.16 -17.04
N SER A 23 -34.99 -23.14 -17.23
CA SER A 23 -33.61 -23.04 -16.78
C SER A 23 -33.05 -21.78 -17.44
N GLN A 24 -32.88 -20.71 -16.66
CA GLN A 24 -32.10 -19.57 -17.10
C GLN A 24 -30.66 -20.05 -17.27
N THR A 25 -30.33 -20.57 -18.44
CA THR A 25 -28.95 -20.57 -18.93
C THR A 25 -28.54 -19.11 -19.01
N LYS A 26 -27.75 -18.64 -18.03
CA LYS A 26 -27.07 -17.33 -18.10
C LYS A 26 -26.44 -17.25 -19.49
N SER A 27 -26.87 -16.29 -20.29
CA SER A 27 -26.37 -16.04 -21.61
C SER A 27 -24.83 -15.91 -21.56
N ALA A 28 -24.12 -16.74 -22.30
CA ALA A 28 -22.66 -16.72 -22.42
C ALA A 28 -22.09 -15.42 -23.04
N THR A 29 -22.94 -14.44 -23.34
CA THR A 29 -22.61 -13.17 -24.00
C THR A 29 -22.48 -11.99 -23.03
N SER A 30 -22.89 -12.10 -21.77
CA SER A 30 -22.76 -11.05 -20.76
C SER A 30 -21.69 -11.41 -19.71
N GLY A 31 -20.85 -10.42 -19.33
CA GLY A 31 -19.91 -10.57 -18.22
C GLY A 31 -20.61 -10.80 -16.88
N ASP A 32 -19.83 -11.04 -15.84
CA ASP A 32 -20.29 -11.11 -14.46
C ASP A 32 -20.43 -9.70 -13.88
N PRO A 33 -21.66 -9.24 -13.51
CA PRO A 33 -21.89 -7.90 -12.97
C PRO A 33 -21.20 -7.65 -11.61
N GLU A 34 -21.09 -8.67 -10.74
CA GLU A 34 -20.45 -8.50 -9.44
C GLU A 34 -18.92 -8.37 -9.59
N LEU A 35 -18.33 -9.18 -10.46
CA LEU A 35 -16.91 -9.06 -10.76
C LEU A 35 -16.59 -7.73 -11.45
N ALA A 36 -17.48 -7.25 -12.35
CA ALA A 36 -17.35 -5.92 -12.94
C ALA A 36 -17.34 -4.79 -11.91
N LYS A 37 -18.18 -4.89 -10.84
CA LYS A 37 -18.17 -3.94 -9.73
C LYS A 37 -16.87 -4.02 -8.92
N LYS A 38 -16.34 -5.21 -8.69
CA LYS A 38 -15.06 -5.41 -7.99
C LYS A 38 -13.91 -4.77 -8.78
N ILE A 39 -13.84 -4.98 -10.09
CA ILE A 39 -12.85 -4.37 -10.98
C ILE A 39 -13.00 -2.84 -11.00
N ALA A 40 -14.22 -2.31 -11.06
CA ALA A 40 -14.47 -0.87 -11.09
C ALA A 40 -14.02 -0.12 -9.82
N ARG A 41 -13.63 -0.81 -8.76
CA ARG A 41 -12.99 -0.21 -7.58
C ARG A 41 -11.58 0.31 -7.88
N PHE A 42 -10.96 -0.14 -8.95
CA PHE A 42 -9.64 0.27 -9.42
C PHE A 42 -9.81 1.11 -10.70
N ALA A 43 -9.49 2.39 -10.62
CA ALA A 43 -9.67 3.32 -11.74
C ALA A 43 -8.49 3.22 -12.73
N PRO A 44 -8.68 2.76 -13.98
CA PRO A 44 -7.61 2.74 -14.97
C PRO A 44 -7.00 4.14 -15.14
N THR A 45 -5.69 4.25 -14.93
CA THR A 45 -5.00 5.55 -14.90
C THR A 45 -3.64 5.46 -15.59
N LEU A 46 -3.44 6.30 -16.60
CA LEU A 46 -2.13 6.40 -17.26
C LEU A 46 -1.11 7.02 -16.32
N LEU A 47 -0.04 6.31 -16.02
CA LEU A 47 1.12 6.82 -15.30
C LEU A 47 2.25 7.07 -16.30
N THR A 48 2.70 8.32 -16.34
CA THR A 48 3.76 8.77 -17.26
C THR A 48 4.69 9.73 -16.55
N ALA A 49 5.91 9.84 -17.06
CA ALA A 49 6.86 10.87 -16.63
C ALA A 49 7.57 11.49 -17.84
N ASN A 50 8.07 12.71 -17.65
CA ASN A 50 8.76 13.43 -18.72
C ASN A 50 10.19 12.93 -18.90
N THR A 51 10.47 12.24 -20.01
CA THR A 51 11.77 11.70 -20.38
C THR A 51 12.65 12.68 -21.16
N ALA A 52 12.19 13.89 -21.47
CA ALA A 52 12.91 14.83 -22.34
C ALA A 52 14.28 15.27 -21.78
N LYS A 53 14.50 15.13 -20.47
CA LYS A 53 15.78 15.41 -19.82
C LYS A 53 16.78 14.24 -19.90
N LEU A 54 16.35 13.06 -20.29
CA LEU A 54 17.22 11.89 -20.43
C LEU A 54 18.01 11.97 -21.74
N THR A 55 19.29 11.61 -21.67
CA THR A 55 20.08 11.39 -22.88
C THR A 55 19.54 10.19 -23.69
N ALA A 56 19.83 10.10 -24.96
CA ALA A 56 19.43 8.96 -25.79
C ALA A 56 19.92 7.62 -25.20
N LYS A 57 21.11 7.62 -24.60
CA LYS A 57 21.67 6.43 -23.92
C LYS A 57 20.91 6.09 -22.64
N ASP A 58 20.53 7.08 -21.84
CA ASP A 58 19.75 6.85 -20.63
C ASP A 58 18.31 6.40 -20.95
N GLN A 59 17.72 6.85 -22.07
CA GLN A 59 16.44 6.33 -22.55
C GLN A 59 16.53 4.84 -22.93
N LEU A 60 17.62 4.42 -23.57
CA LEU A 60 17.88 3.00 -23.85
C LEU A 60 18.12 2.21 -22.55
N ALA A 61 18.85 2.78 -21.60
CA ALA A 61 19.04 2.16 -20.28
C ALA A 61 17.69 1.98 -19.55
N LEU A 62 16.83 3.01 -19.53
CA LEU A 62 15.49 2.95 -18.97
C LEU A 62 14.65 1.82 -19.58
N THR A 63 14.69 1.68 -20.90
CA THR A 63 14.01 0.58 -21.59
C THR A 63 14.49 -0.79 -21.11
N LYS A 64 15.81 -0.98 -20.91
CA LYS A 64 16.36 -2.23 -20.39
C LYS A 64 15.97 -2.49 -18.93
N ILE A 65 15.90 -1.45 -18.12
CA ILE A 65 15.46 -1.55 -16.71
C ILE A 65 13.99 -1.97 -16.66
N ILE A 66 13.12 -1.36 -17.48
CA ILE A 66 11.71 -1.76 -17.57
C ILE A 66 11.57 -3.21 -18.05
N GLN A 67 12.38 -3.64 -19.02
CA GLN A 67 12.39 -5.04 -19.46
C GLN A 67 12.81 -6.02 -18.34
N ALA A 68 13.77 -5.62 -17.51
CA ALA A 68 14.18 -6.40 -16.34
C ALA A 68 13.06 -6.46 -15.30
N ALA A 69 12.44 -5.32 -14.99
CA ALA A 69 11.35 -5.22 -14.03
C ALA A 69 10.13 -6.07 -14.42
N LYS A 70 9.78 -6.15 -15.71
CA LYS A 70 8.69 -7.02 -16.19
C LYS A 70 8.86 -8.51 -15.85
N LEU A 71 10.08 -8.96 -15.61
CA LEU A 71 10.32 -10.35 -15.21
C LEU A 71 9.92 -10.62 -13.76
N LEU A 72 9.69 -9.57 -12.97
CA LEU A 72 9.26 -9.71 -11.59
C LEU A 72 7.75 -9.96 -11.45
N ASP A 73 6.91 -9.58 -12.43
CA ASP A 73 5.48 -9.89 -12.38
C ASP A 73 5.20 -11.41 -12.33
N PRO A 74 5.68 -12.23 -13.30
CA PRO A 74 5.47 -13.67 -13.22
C PRO A 74 6.23 -14.32 -12.05
N LEU A 75 7.34 -13.73 -11.58
CA LEU A 75 8.03 -14.21 -10.39
C LEU A 75 7.15 -13.98 -9.16
N PHE A 76 6.59 -12.80 -8.98
CA PHE A 76 5.74 -12.48 -7.84
C PHE A 76 4.45 -13.31 -7.83
N LEU A 77 3.78 -13.46 -8.97
CA LEU A 77 2.65 -14.40 -9.09
C LEU A 77 2.98 -15.79 -8.53
N ARG A 78 4.19 -16.29 -8.81
CA ARG A 78 4.68 -17.56 -8.26
C ARG A 78 4.99 -17.46 -6.76
N GLN A 79 5.43 -16.30 -6.24
CA GLN A 79 5.66 -16.11 -4.81
C GLN A 79 4.36 -16.07 -4.02
N VAL A 80 3.29 -15.50 -4.58
CA VAL A 80 1.98 -15.40 -3.92
C VAL A 80 1.36 -16.77 -3.70
N TRP A 81 1.38 -17.65 -4.71
CA TRP A 81 0.79 -18.98 -4.60
C TRP A 81 1.33 -19.96 -5.65
N SER A 82 1.65 -21.16 -5.21
CA SER A 82 2.16 -22.25 -6.06
C SER A 82 1.22 -22.65 -7.20
N GLY A 83 -0.09 -22.43 -7.06
CA GLY A 83 -1.10 -22.73 -8.08
C GLY A 83 -1.29 -21.65 -9.16
N ASN A 84 -0.70 -20.47 -9.00
CA ASN A 84 -0.93 -19.34 -9.90
C ASN A 84 -0.51 -19.61 -11.34
N ASP A 85 0.64 -20.26 -11.59
CA ASP A 85 1.11 -20.60 -12.95
C ASP A 85 0.10 -21.46 -13.74
N ALA A 86 -0.51 -22.43 -13.08
CA ALA A 86 -1.50 -23.30 -13.70
C ALA A 86 -2.84 -22.60 -13.90
N LEU A 87 -3.23 -21.76 -12.93
CA LEU A 87 -4.46 -20.99 -12.99
C LEU A 87 -4.39 -19.92 -14.08
N GLU A 88 -3.29 -19.19 -14.18
CA GLU A 88 -3.07 -18.17 -15.22
C GLU A 88 -3.22 -18.77 -16.63
N LYS A 89 -2.58 -19.92 -16.88
CA LYS A 89 -2.72 -20.63 -18.17
C LYS A 89 -4.17 -20.98 -18.48
N LYS A 90 -4.94 -21.40 -17.47
CA LYS A 90 -6.37 -21.69 -17.61
C LYS A 90 -7.19 -20.43 -17.92
N LEU A 91 -6.89 -19.31 -17.22
CA LEU A 91 -7.58 -18.04 -17.42
C LEU A 91 -7.27 -17.43 -18.80
N LEU A 92 -6.03 -17.49 -19.25
CA LEU A 92 -5.62 -17.05 -20.59
C LEU A 92 -6.32 -17.83 -21.71
N ALA A 93 -6.64 -19.10 -21.49
CA ALA A 93 -7.38 -19.92 -22.45
C ALA A 93 -8.90 -19.62 -22.48
N ASP A 94 -9.46 -19.00 -21.44
CA ASP A 94 -10.88 -18.62 -21.37
C ASP A 94 -11.13 -17.26 -21.99
N THR A 95 -11.49 -17.26 -23.27
CA THR A 95 -11.79 -16.05 -24.06
C THR A 95 -13.20 -15.50 -23.88
N THR A 96 -14.02 -16.08 -23.00
CA THR A 96 -15.37 -15.59 -22.71
C THR A 96 -15.34 -14.22 -22.02
N PRO A 97 -16.42 -13.42 -22.06
CA PRO A 97 -16.47 -12.15 -21.31
C PRO A 97 -16.18 -12.32 -19.80
N VAL A 98 -16.69 -13.37 -19.17
CA VAL A 98 -16.43 -13.68 -17.76
C VAL A 98 -14.98 -14.13 -17.55
N GLY A 99 -14.42 -14.95 -18.47
CA GLY A 99 -13.01 -15.36 -18.43
C GLY A 99 -12.07 -14.17 -18.50
N ARG A 100 -12.31 -13.21 -19.38
CA ARG A 100 -11.53 -11.96 -19.46
C ARG A 100 -11.63 -11.11 -18.18
N GLN A 101 -12.81 -11.03 -17.57
CA GLN A 101 -12.97 -10.32 -16.29
C GLN A 101 -12.21 -11.03 -15.17
N ARG A 102 -12.26 -12.38 -15.12
CA ARG A 102 -11.51 -13.18 -14.12
C ARG A 102 -10.00 -12.98 -14.29
N LEU A 103 -9.50 -13.03 -15.51
CA LEU A 103 -8.07 -12.79 -15.80
C LEU A 103 -7.66 -11.37 -15.43
N HIS A 104 -8.47 -10.35 -15.75
CA HIS A 104 -8.20 -8.97 -15.40
C HIS A 104 -8.15 -8.79 -13.86
N TYR A 105 -9.15 -9.31 -13.14
CA TYR A 105 -9.18 -9.17 -11.69
C TYR A 105 -8.11 -10.03 -11.00
N PHE A 106 -7.70 -11.14 -11.63
CA PHE A 106 -6.56 -11.95 -11.20
C PHE A 106 -5.25 -11.16 -11.24
N TYR A 107 -4.99 -10.39 -12.30
CA TYR A 107 -3.80 -9.55 -12.38
C TYR A 107 -3.83 -8.33 -11.44
N ILE A 108 -5.02 -7.78 -11.14
CA ILE A 108 -5.14 -6.71 -10.13
C ILE A 108 -4.75 -7.20 -8.73
N ASN A 109 -5.02 -8.48 -8.41
CA ASN A 109 -4.79 -9.04 -7.08
C ASN A 109 -3.58 -9.99 -6.99
N ASP A 110 -2.86 -10.19 -8.09
CA ASP A 110 -1.79 -11.18 -8.23
C ASP A 110 -2.16 -12.58 -7.74
N GLY A 111 -3.44 -12.95 -7.93
CA GLY A 111 -3.98 -14.23 -7.50
C GLY A 111 -5.50 -14.30 -7.54
N PRO A 112 -6.07 -15.45 -7.13
CA PRO A 112 -7.52 -15.67 -7.21
C PRO A 112 -8.31 -15.13 -6.01
N TRP A 113 -7.68 -14.38 -5.10
CA TRP A 113 -8.31 -13.82 -3.90
C TRP A 113 -8.40 -12.31 -3.98
N SER A 114 -9.56 -11.77 -3.58
CA SER A 114 -9.81 -10.33 -3.56
C SER A 114 -9.18 -9.69 -2.32
N ARG A 115 -8.09 -8.97 -2.47
CA ARG A 115 -7.36 -8.30 -1.37
C ARG A 115 -8.21 -7.26 -0.65
N LEU A 116 -9.08 -6.55 -1.37
CA LEU A 116 -10.03 -5.59 -0.76
C LEU A 116 -11.22 -6.25 -0.05
N ASP A 117 -11.40 -7.57 -0.16
CA ASP A 117 -12.50 -8.32 0.44
C ASP A 117 -11.98 -9.42 1.38
N ASN A 118 -10.97 -9.11 2.19
CA ASN A 118 -10.35 -10.04 3.15
C ASN A 118 -9.90 -11.37 2.52
N ASN A 119 -9.30 -11.32 1.34
CA ASN A 119 -8.87 -12.47 0.57
C ASN A 119 -9.99 -13.48 0.23
N GLU A 120 -11.23 -13.00 0.01
CA GLU A 120 -12.31 -13.84 -0.48
C GLU A 120 -11.99 -14.35 -1.89
N PRO A 121 -12.07 -15.69 -2.16
CA PRO A 121 -11.80 -16.23 -3.48
C PRO A 121 -12.91 -15.84 -4.48
N PHE A 122 -12.53 -15.39 -5.67
CA PHE A 122 -13.45 -15.03 -6.74
C PHE A 122 -13.41 -15.99 -7.95
N ILE A 123 -12.58 -17.03 -7.85
CA ILE A 123 -12.46 -18.10 -8.86
C ILE A 123 -12.77 -19.44 -8.22
N GLU A 124 -13.63 -20.23 -8.86
CA GLU A 124 -13.97 -21.57 -8.40
C GLU A 124 -12.80 -22.56 -8.55
N GLY A 125 -12.67 -23.49 -7.60
CA GLY A 125 -11.67 -24.55 -7.63
C GLY A 125 -10.30 -24.15 -7.07
N VAL A 126 -10.19 -22.96 -6.45
CA VAL A 126 -9.02 -22.54 -5.67
C VAL A 126 -9.26 -22.78 -4.17
N PRO A 127 -8.23 -22.75 -3.32
CA PRO A 127 -8.42 -22.79 -1.88
C PRO A 127 -9.37 -21.72 -1.39
N LYS A 128 -10.24 -22.07 -0.42
CA LYS A 128 -11.22 -21.15 0.15
C LYS A 128 -10.54 -20.00 0.90
N GLU A 129 -9.43 -20.29 1.55
CA GLU A 129 -8.60 -19.32 2.25
C GLU A 129 -7.28 -19.15 1.48
N LYS A 130 -6.77 -17.94 1.38
CA LYS A 130 -5.44 -17.67 0.84
C LYS A 130 -4.43 -18.39 1.72
N PRO A 131 -3.54 -19.24 1.17
CA PRO A 131 -2.52 -19.92 1.97
C PRO A 131 -1.58 -18.91 2.65
N PRO A 132 -1.49 -18.90 3.99
CA PRO A 132 -0.68 -17.92 4.71
C PRO A 132 0.84 -18.10 4.52
N GLN A 133 1.27 -19.27 4.05
CA GLN A 133 2.67 -19.56 3.72
C GLN A 133 3.11 -19.01 2.37
N ALA A 134 2.19 -18.45 1.57
CA ALA A 134 2.44 -18.11 0.17
C ALA A 134 3.12 -19.29 -0.57
N ALA A 135 3.96 -19.07 -1.57
CA ALA A 135 4.78 -20.14 -2.15
C ALA A 135 6.23 -20.12 -1.66
N ALA A 136 6.50 -19.45 -0.56
CA ALA A 136 7.83 -19.46 0.07
C ALA A 136 8.13 -20.76 0.81
N TYR A 137 7.09 -21.51 1.18
CA TYR A 137 7.15 -22.79 1.90
C TYR A 137 6.38 -23.89 1.16
N PRO A 138 6.60 -25.17 1.48
CA PRO A 138 5.78 -26.27 0.94
C PRO A 138 4.32 -26.13 1.35
N ASP A 139 3.40 -26.41 0.43
CA ASP A 139 1.94 -26.29 0.67
C ASP A 139 1.45 -27.17 1.83
N ASP A 140 2.13 -28.30 2.09
CA ASP A 140 1.81 -29.27 3.14
C ASP A 140 2.55 -29.01 4.47
N MET A 141 3.33 -27.92 4.58
CA MET A 141 4.11 -27.59 5.78
C MET A 141 3.23 -26.95 6.86
N THR A 142 3.43 -27.36 8.12
CA THR A 142 2.83 -26.70 9.28
C THR A 142 3.83 -25.79 10.01
N LYS A 143 3.30 -24.81 10.78
CA LYS A 143 4.15 -23.97 11.66
C LYS A 143 4.98 -24.82 12.65
N ASP A 144 4.38 -25.85 13.23
CA ASP A 144 5.05 -26.71 14.21
C ASP A 144 6.15 -27.56 13.58
N GLU A 145 5.92 -28.06 12.37
CA GLU A 145 6.96 -28.76 11.60
C GLU A 145 8.16 -27.85 11.34
N PHE A 146 7.91 -26.63 10.85
CA PHE A 146 8.96 -25.65 10.59
C PHE A 146 9.74 -25.30 11.87
N ASN A 147 9.04 -24.95 12.95
CA ASN A 147 9.68 -24.60 14.22
C ASN A 147 10.53 -25.73 14.79
N SER A 148 10.01 -26.96 14.73
CA SER A 148 10.74 -28.15 15.19
C SER A 148 11.99 -28.42 14.33
N TRP A 149 11.88 -28.25 13.02
CA TRP A 149 12.99 -28.37 12.09
C TRP A 149 14.07 -27.31 12.36
N VAL A 150 13.68 -26.04 12.49
CA VAL A 150 14.62 -24.92 12.76
C VAL A 150 15.35 -25.13 14.08
N GLN A 151 14.67 -25.60 15.13
CA GLN A 151 15.32 -25.88 16.42
C GLN A 151 16.47 -26.89 16.31
N GLY A 152 16.37 -27.85 15.39
CA GLY A 152 17.39 -28.88 15.15
C GLY A 152 18.56 -28.45 14.25
N LEU A 153 18.52 -27.24 13.68
CA LEU A 153 19.54 -26.76 12.74
C LEU A 153 20.76 -26.14 13.45
N SER A 154 21.89 -26.08 12.73
CA SER A 154 23.03 -25.24 13.12
C SER A 154 22.64 -23.75 13.08
N GLU A 155 23.36 -22.87 13.80
CA GLU A 155 23.06 -21.42 13.77
C GLU A 155 23.12 -20.83 12.36
N SER A 156 24.09 -21.25 11.53
CA SER A 156 24.17 -20.83 10.13
C SER A 156 22.95 -21.27 9.31
N ASP A 157 22.44 -22.47 9.55
CA ASP A 157 21.28 -22.99 8.80
C ASP A 157 19.97 -22.42 9.36
N LYS A 158 19.89 -22.07 10.65
CA LYS A 158 18.79 -21.28 11.22
C LYS A 158 18.69 -19.92 10.54
N GLN A 159 19.81 -19.21 10.39
CA GLN A 159 19.85 -17.92 9.70
C GLN A 159 19.35 -18.02 8.26
N LYS A 160 19.67 -19.11 7.54
CA LYS A 160 19.12 -19.37 6.19
C LYS A 160 17.61 -19.67 6.26
N ALA A 161 17.21 -20.55 7.18
CA ALA A 161 15.81 -20.96 7.30
C ALA A 161 14.87 -19.78 7.65
N THR A 162 15.32 -18.84 8.49
CA THR A 162 14.58 -17.65 8.90
C THR A 162 14.96 -16.39 8.12
N GLY A 163 15.88 -16.50 7.17
CA GLY A 163 16.35 -15.36 6.37
C GLY A 163 15.40 -15.00 5.22
N PHE A 164 15.49 -13.76 4.78
CA PHE A 164 14.57 -13.15 3.79
C PHE A 164 14.66 -13.77 2.40
N PHE A 165 15.85 -14.26 1.99
CA PHE A 165 16.15 -14.63 0.60
C PHE A 165 16.31 -16.14 0.40
N TRP A 166 15.59 -16.92 1.20
CA TRP A 166 15.65 -18.38 1.20
C TRP A 166 14.26 -18.99 1.15
N ALA A 167 13.94 -19.68 0.08
CA ALA A 167 12.73 -20.48 0.00
C ALA A 167 12.91 -21.79 0.77
N ILE A 168 11.85 -22.27 1.39
CA ILE A 168 11.81 -23.58 2.03
C ILE A 168 11.17 -24.56 1.04
N ARG A 169 11.80 -25.71 0.86
CA ARG A 169 11.33 -26.77 -0.07
C ARG A 169 11.44 -28.13 0.60
N ARG A 170 10.78 -29.13 0.01
CA ARG A 170 11.02 -30.53 0.38
C ARG A 170 12.11 -31.14 -0.50
N GLY A 171 13.09 -31.74 0.13
CA GLY A 171 14.11 -32.52 -0.54
C GLY A 171 13.57 -33.87 -1.04
N PRO A 172 14.40 -34.67 -1.75
CA PRO A 172 14.01 -36.01 -2.21
C PRO A 172 13.59 -36.97 -1.09
N ASP A 173 14.11 -36.77 0.11
CA ASP A 173 13.74 -37.49 1.34
C ASP A 173 12.51 -36.93 2.06
N ARG A 174 11.82 -35.95 1.42
CA ARG A 174 10.66 -35.20 1.94
C ARG A 174 10.96 -34.30 3.16
N LYS A 175 12.21 -34.19 3.60
CA LYS A 175 12.58 -33.26 4.66
C LYS A 175 12.64 -31.82 4.16
N LEU A 176 12.48 -30.90 5.08
CA LEU A 176 12.62 -29.48 4.77
C LEU A 176 14.09 -29.14 4.47
N MET A 177 14.28 -28.28 3.48
CA MET A 177 15.57 -27.74 3.09
C MET A 177 15.44 -26.29 2.66
N THR A 178 16.51 -25.51 2.83
CA THR A 178 16.62 -24.15 2.31
C THR A 178 17.11 -24.15 0.87
N VAL A 179 16.51 -23.30 0.03
CA VAL A 179 16.96 -23.04 -1.35
C VAL A 179 17.12 -21.54 -1.51
N PRO A 180 18.31 -21.03 -1.87
CA PRO A 180 18.51 -19.59 -2.05
C PRO A 180 17.64 -19.08 -3.21
N TYR A 181 17.19 -17.84 -3.14
CA TYR A 181 16.32 -17.24 -4.17
C TYR A 181 16.96 -17.21 -5.55
N SER A 182 18.27 -17.00 -5.63
CA SER A 182 19.05 -17.07 -6.87
C SER A 182 18.92 -18.42 -7.60
N GLN A 183 18.63 -19.51 -6.87
CA GLN A 183 18.36 -20.84 -7.43
C GLN A 183 16.86 -21.09 -7.61
N ALA A 184 16.05 -20.77 -6.60
CA ALA A 184 14.60 -21.01 -6.60
C ALA A 184 13.87 -20.25 -7.73
N TYR A 185 14.36 -19.06 -8.06
CA TYR A 185 13.77 -18.15 -9.05
C TYR A 185 14.72 -17.81 -10.21
N ARG A 186 15.71 -18.68 -10.44
CA ARG A 186 16.78 -18.49 -11.43
C ARG A 186 16.28 -18.09 -12.81
N GLU A 187 15.19 -18.71 -13.27
CA GLU A 187 14.61 -18.48 -14.60
C GLU A 187 14.18 -17.02 -14.83
N TYR A 188 13.87 -16.26 -13.76
CA TYR A 188 13.54 -14.84 -13.81
C TYR A 188 14.73 -13.96 -13.47
N LEU A 189 15.51 -14.33 -12.44
CA LEU A 189 16.59 -13.49 -11.91
C LEU A 189 17.80 -13.42 -12.83
N GLU A 190 18.17 -14.53 -13.49
CA GLU A 190 19.32 -14.54 -14.41
C GLU A 190 19.10 -13.63 -15.63
N PRO A 191 17.97 -13.69 -16.37
CA PRO A 191 17.71 -12.73 -17.45
C PRO A 191 17.50 -11.29 -16.96
N ALA A 192 16.91 -11.07 -15.78
CA ALA A 192 16.80 -9.74 -15.19
C ALA A 192 18.19 -9.14 -14.89
N ALA A 193 19.08 -9.90 -14.27
CA ALA A 193 20.45 -9.49 -14.00
C ALA A 193 21.21 -9.14 -15.30
N LYS A 194 21.03 -9.91 -16.37
CA LYS A 194 21.60 -9.61 -17.67
C LYS A 194 21.13 -8.26 -18.21
N LEU A 195 19.80 -7.99 -18.16
CA LEU A 195 19.22 -6.74 -18.62
C LEU A 195 19.71 -5.54 -17.79
N LEU A 196 19.83 -5.69 -16.46
CA LEU A 196 20.41 -4.65 -15.59
C LEU A 196 21.87 -4.36 -15.94
N ARG A 197 22.70 -5.37 -16.25
CA ARG A 197 24.07 -5.17 -16.72
C ARG A 197 24.12 -4.47 -18.08
N GLU A 198 23.22 -4.82 -19.00
CA GLU A 198 23.09 -4.10 -20.29
C GLU A 198 22.75 -2.62 -20.05
N ALA A 199 21.78 -2.33 -19.17
CA ALA A 199 21.42 -0.96 -18.78
C ALA A 199 22.61 -0.21 -18.17
N ALA A 200 23.39 -0.86 -17.31
CA ALA A 200 24.60 -0.30 -16.70
C ALA A 200 25.68 0.09 -17.73
N THR A 201 25.75 -0.59 -18.87
CA THR A 201 26.69 -0.22 -19.96
C THR A 201 26.18 0.95 -20.79
N LEU A 202 24.87 1.17 -20.83
CA LEU A 202 24.23 2.23 -21.63
C LEU A 202 24.22 3.57 -20.91
N THR A 203 23.93 3.58 -19.59
CA THR A 203 23.85 4.84 -18.83
C THR A 203 25.20 5.54 -18.73
N THR A 204 25.18 6.87 -18.80
CA THR A 204 26.35 7.73 -18.57
C THR A 204 26.50 8.15 -17.11
N ASN A 205 25.48 7.93 -16.28
CA ASN A 205 25.52 8.26 -14.86
C ASN A 205 26.28 7.20 -14.07
N ALA A 206 27.34 7.62 -13.37
CA ALA A 206 28.24 6.72 -12.67
C ALA A 206 27.56 6.00 -11.48
N THR A 207 26.68 6.69 -10.74
CA THR A 207 26.00 6.10 -9.57
C THR A 207 24.94 5.09 -10.01
N LEU A 208 24.18 5.38 -11.07
CA LEU A 208 23.23 4.43 -11.65
C LEU A 208 23.92 3.19 -12.19
N LYS A 209 25.03 3.38 -12.92
CA LYS A 209 25.85 2.26 -13.42
C LYS A 209 26.34 1.37 -12.27
N ASN A 210 26.87 1.97 -11.20
CA ASN A 210 27.34 1.25 -10.02
C ASN A 210 26.21 0.45 -9.37
N PHE A 211 25.06 1.09 -9.11
CA PHE A 211 23.89 0.41 -8.52
C PHE A 211 23.42 -0.76 -9.38
N LEU A 212 23.17 -0.54 -10.68
CA LEU A 212 22.65 -1.58 -11.58
C LEU A 212 23.61 -2.78 -11.68
N SER A 213 24.93 -2.53 -11.71
CA SER A 213 25.93 -3.60 -11.75
C SER A 213 25.90 -4.43 -10.46
N LYS A 214 25.96 -3.77 -9.30
CA LYS A 214 25.93 -4.46 -7.99
C LYS A 214 24.61 -5.19 -7.76
N ARG A 215 23.48 -4.59 -8.17
CA ARG A 215 22.16 -5.24 -8.07
C ARG A 215 22.08 -6.48 -8.95
N ALA A 216 22.62 -6.42 -10.15
CA ALA A 216 22.69 -7.59 -11.02
C ALA A 216 23.55 -8.73 -10.44
N ASP A 217 24.61 -8.39 -9.69
CA ASP A 217 25.41 -9.39 -8.97
C ASP A 217 24.65 -9.96 -7.77
N ALA A 218 23.95 -9.12 -7.01
CA ALA A 218 23.14 -9.51 -5.87
C ALA A 218 22.01 -10.50 -6.23
N LEU A 219 21.37 -10.33 -7.39
CA LEU A 219 20.36 -11.28 -7.89
C LEU A 219 20.92 -12.69 -8.13
N GLY A 220 22.23 -12.84 -8.31
CA GLY A 220 22.89 -14.13 -8.48
C GLY A 220 23.52 -14.71 -7.22
N THR A 221 23.69 -13.89 -6.17
CA THR A 221 24.40 -14.27 -4.94
C THR A 221 23.52 -14.28 -3.68
N ASP A 222 22.33 -13.67 -3.74
CA ASP A 222 21.42 -13.39 -2.61
C ASP A 222 22.05 -12.49 -1.52
N ASP A 223 23.18 -11.83 -1.81
CA ASP A 223 23.78 -10.81 -0.94
C ASP A 223 23.50 -9.41 -1.49
N TYR A 224 22.57 -8.71 -0.88
CA TYR A 224 22.08 -7.41 -1.33
C TYR A 224 22.81 -6.24 -0.68
N TYR A 225 23.67 -6.46 0.34
CA TYR A 225 24.29 -5.40 1.12
C TYR A 225 24.99 -4.32 0.26
N GLU A 226 25.94 -4.74 -0.58
CA GLU A 226 26.70 -3.81 -1.42
C GLU A 226 25.84 -3.06 -2.45
N SER A 227 24.77 -3.70 -2.92
CA SER A 227 23.83 -3.07 -3.84
C SER A 227 22.89 -2.10 -3.13
N ASP A 228 22.52 -2.37 -1.88
CA ASP A 228 21.71 -1.45 -1.06
C ASP A 228 22.53 -0.22 -0.64
N VAL A 229 23.82 -0.39 -0.32
CA VAL A 229 24.75 0.75 -0.13
C VAL A 229 24.82 1.61 -1.40
N ALA A 230 24.97 0.98 -2.58
CA ALA A 230 24.99 1.70 -3.84
C ALA A 230 23.64 2.37 -4.18
N TRP A 231 22.51 1.80 -3.75
CA TRP A 231 21.19 2.40 -3.88
C TRP A 231 21.04 3.65 -3.01
N MET A 232 21.61 3.64 -1.80
CA MET A 232 21.63 4.84 -0.95
C MET A 232 22.44 5.98 -1.59
N ASP A 233 23.51 5.65 -2.28
CA ASP A 233 24.38 6.60 -2.98
C ASP A 233 23.87 6.98 -4.40
N LEU A 234 22.73 6.41 -4.83
CA LEU A 234 22.16 6.68 -6.16
C LEU A 234 21.77 8.15 -6.31
N ASP A 235 22.36 8.82 -7.30
CA ASP A 235 22.09 10.21 -7.65
C ASP A 235 22.02 10.35 -9.19
N ALA A 236 20.86 10.03 -9.74
CA ALA A 236 20.61 9.97 -11.18
C ALA A 236 19.19 10.47 -11.52
N PRO A 237 18.95 10.90 -12.77
CA PRO A 237 17.60 11.19 -13.25
C PRO A 237 16.69 9.96 -13.25
N ILE A 238 17.23 8.76 -13.45
CA ILE A 238 16.52 7.49 -13.31
C ILE A 238 16.77 7.00 -11.89
N GLU A 239 15.72 6.93 -11.08
CA GLU A 239 15.73 6.36 -9.74
C GLU A 239 15.08 4.98 -9.82
N VAL A 240 15.79 3.93 -9.39
CA VAL A 240 15.31 2.54 -9.51
C VAL A 240 15.39 1.87 -8.18
N THR A 241 14.29 1.24 -7.77
CA THR A 241 14.25 0.24 -6.69
C THR A 241 13.95 -1.10 -7.35
N PHE A 242 14.72 -2.14 -7.04
CA PHE A 242 14.62 -3.44 -7.69
C PHE A 242 15.17 -4.52 -6.77
N GLY A 243 14.36 -5.44 -6.30
CA GLY A 243 14.81 -6.53 -5.44
C GLY A 243 13.72 -7.10 -4.55
N PRO A 244 14.08 -8.01 -3.63
CA PRO A 244 13.16 -8.53 -2.62
C PRO A 244 13.22 -7.65 -1.37
N TYR A 245 12.11 -7.05 -0.98
CA TYR A 245 12.07 -6.10 0.14
C TYR A 245 11.01 -6.42 1.18
N GLU A 246 9.75 -6.53 0.79
CA GLU A 246 8.64 -6.62 1.71
C GLU A 246 8.29 -8.08 2.03
N THR A 247 7.72 -8.33 3.21
CA THR A 247 7.42 -9.68 3.71
C THR A 247 5.93 -9.92 3.95
N TYR A 248 5.07 -9.08 3.36
CA TYR A 248 3.62 -9.13 3.61
C TYR A 248 2.96 -10.41 3.13
N GLU A 249 3.49 -11.04 2.07
CA GLU A 249 2.95 -12.30 1.56
C GLU A 249 3.23 -13.49 2.49
N ASP A 250 4.31 -13.45 3.27
CA ASP A 250 4.59 -14.45 4.31
C ASP A 250 3.81 -14.16 5.60
N GLU A 251 2.54 -14.51 5.61
CA GLU A 251 1.65 -14.36 6.77
C GLU A 251 1.93 -15.40 7.88
N LEU A 252 2.85 -16.38 7.65
CA LEU A 252 3.24 -17.34 8.67
C LEU A 252 4.23 -16.77 9.68
N PHE A 253 5.32 -16.16 9.18
CA PHE A 253 6.47 -15.79 10.00
C PHE A 253 7.05 -14.42 9.66
N SER A 254 6.67 -13.82 8.54
CA SER A 254 7.27 -12.59 7.98
C SER A 254 8.79 -12.72 7.76
N TYR A 255 9.25 -13.91 7.35
CA TYR A 255 10.66 -14.19 7.09
C TYR A 255 11.05 -14.10 5.62
N LYS A 256 10.09 -14.14 4.69
CA LYS A 256 10.35 -14.31 3.26
C LYS A 256 9.97 -13.07 2.47
N ALA A 257 10.97 -12.46 1.84
CA ALA A 257 10.74 -11.25 1.06
C ALA A 257 10.21 -11.55 -0.33
N SER A 258 9.30 -10.72 -0.81
CA SER A 258 8.77 -10.73 -2.16
C SER A 258 9.55 -9.80 -3.08
N PHE A 259 9.62 -10.13 -4.37
CA PHE A 259 10.26 -9.29 -5.36
C PHE A 259 9.35 -8.18 -5.85
N GLU A 260 9.92 -6.99 -5.95
CA GLU A 260 9.27 -5.80 -6.50
C GLU A 260 10.26 -4.92 -7.27
N ALA A 261 9.72 -4.08 -8.13
CA ALA A 261 10.48 -3.01 -8.74
C ALA A 261 9.65 -1.75 -8.92
N TYR A 262 10.30 -0.60 -8.65
CA TYR A 262 9.82 0.72 -9.02
C TYR A 262 10.84 1.36 -9.97
N VAL A 263 10.44 1.57 -11.21
CA VAL A 263 11.23 2.28 -12.22
C VAL A 263 10.68 3.69 -12.33
N THR A 264 11.47 4.66 -11.94
CA THR A 264 10.98 6.02 -11.75
C THR A 264 11.92 7.07 -12.32
N LEU A 265 11.40 8.27 -12.56
CA LEU A 265 12.20 9.45 -12.92
C LEU A 265 12.13 10.48 -11.79
N ARG A 266 13.29 10.98 -11.38
CA ARG A 266 13.41 11.95 -10.29
C ARG A 266 12.81 13.30 -10.66
N ASP A 267 12.05 13.87 -9.75
CA ASP A 267 11.59 15.26 -9.77
C ASP A 267 12.51 16.09 -8.87
N ASP A 268 13.58 16.66 -9.47
CA ASP A 268 14.58 17.42 -8.74
C ASP A 268 14.01 18.66 -8.07
N ALA A 269 13.04 19.32 -8.72
CA ALA A 269 12.44 20.55 -8.20
C ALA A 269 11.62 20.25 -6.93
N GLU A 270 10.79 19.21 -6.96
CA GLU A 270 10.02 18.79 -5.79
C GLU A 270 10.93 18.19 -4.71
N SER A 271 11.92 17.39 -5.07
CA SER A 271 12.90 16.87 -4.12
C SER A 271 13.64 17.99 -3.38
N ALA A 272 14.04 19.05 -4.08
CA ALA A 272 14.68 20.22 -3.47
C ALA A 272 13.70 21.03 -2.59
N LYS A 273 12.43 21.17 -3.01
CA LYS A 273 11.36 21.80 -2.22
C LYS A 273 11.18 21.04 -0.89
N LEU A 274 11.09 19.72 -0.96
CA LEU A 274 10.86 18.89 0.22
C LEU A 274 12.10 18.76 1.13
N ALA A 275 13.32 18.81 0.58
CA ALA A 275 14.54 18.84 1.39
C ALA A 275 14.62 20.05 2.34
N LYS A 276 13.84 21.13 2.09
CA LYS A 276 13.71 22.26 3.03
C LYS A 276 13.08 21.82 4.34
N PHE A 277 12.08 20.94 4.32
CA PHE A 277 11.40 20.46 5.53
C PHE A 277 12.37 19.77 6.49
N SER A 278 13.30 18.97 5.97
CA SER A 278 14.31 18.28 6.79
C SER A 278 15.17 19.23 7.63
N ARG A 279 15.34 20.49 7.18
CA ARG A 279 16.11 21.51 7.92
C ARG A 279 15.39 22.00 9.17
N TYR A 280 14.07 21.88 9.21
CA TYR A 280 13.25 22.35 10.33
C TYR A 280 12.90 21.23 11.32
N LEU A 281 13.31 19.98 11.09
CA LEU A 281 12.92 18.86 11.95
C LEU A 281 13.32 19.08 13.41
N GLN A 282 14.54 19.57 13.69
CA GLN A 282 14.95 19.87 15.06
C GLN A 282 14.17 21.05 15.67
N GLU A 283 13.83 22.05 14.86
CA GLU A 283 12.99 23.17 15.31
C GLU A 283 11.58 22.68 15.62
N LEU A 284 10.99 21.86 14.76
CA LEU A 284 9.69 21.24 14.99
C LEU A 284 9.71 20.38 16.26
N GLU A 285 10.72 19.51 16.45
CA GLU A 285 10.87 18.70 17.65
C GLU A 285 10.94 19.56 18.92
N ASN A 286 11.72 20.65 18.90
CA ASN A 286 11.85 21.56 20.02
C ASN A 286 10.55 22.32 20.36
N ASN A 287 9.59 22.37 19.45
CA ASN A 287 8.32 23.07 19.60
C ASN A 287 7.10 22.12 19.61
N LEU A 288 7.30 20.78 19.57
CA LEU A 288 6.18 19.85 19.66
C LEU A 288 5.27 20.20 20.84
N PRO A 289 3.93 20.09 20.69
CA PRO A 289 2.97 20.43 21.75
C PRO A 289 2.94 19.34 22.85
N MET A 290 4.06 19.16 23.54
CA MET A 290 4.22 18.28 24.69
C MET A 290 5.22 18.90 25.69
N ASP A 291 5.30 18.32 26.87
CA ASP A 291 6.23 18.81 27.89
C ASP A 291 7.68 18.76 27.39
N PRO A 292 8.48 19.84 27.65
CA PRO A 292 9.83 19.96 27.10
C PRO A 292 10.79 18.82 27.42
N TRP A 293 10.63 18.17 28.60
CA TRP A 293 11.49 17.06 28.99
C TRP A 293 11.25 15.76 28.24
N TYR A 294 10.16 15.64 27.48
CA TYR A 294 9.89 14.50 26.60
C TYR A 294 10.46 14.68 25.19
N ARG A 295 10.84 15.92 24.81
CA ARG A 295 11.37 16.23 23.50
C ARG A 295 12.78 15.69 23.32
N ASN A 296 13.11 15.30 22.10
CA ASN A 296 14.44 14.83 21.77
C ASN A 296 15.40 16.02 21.58
N PRO A 297 16.39 16.21 22.46
CA PRO A 297 17.27 17.38 22.40
C PRO A 297 18.17 17.39 21.15
N LYS A 298 18.35 16.23 20.51
CA LYS A 298 19.18 16.10 19.31
C LYS A 298 18.69 14.94 18.45
N LEU A 299 18.08 15.27 17.34
CA LEU A 299 17.70 14.30 16.33
C LEU A 299 18.92 13.73 15.60
N GLY A 300 18.79 12.52 15.07
CA GLY A 300 19.75 11.93 14.13
C GLY A 300 19.80 12.68 12.79
N ALA A 301 20.66 12.23 11.90
CA ALA A 301 20.68 12.74 10.54
C ALA A 301 19.35 12.47 9.84
N ALA A 302 18.78 13.48 9.18
CA ALA A 302 17.55 13.31 8.42
C ALA A 302 17.78 12.38 7.23
N SER A 303 16.88 11.42 7.03
CA SER A 303 16.86 10.57 5.85
C SER A 303 16.64 11.39 4.57
N PRO A 304 17.40 11.14 3.48
CA PRO A 304 17.15 11.79 2.21
C PRO A 304 15.76 11.45 1.69
N ILE A 305 15.10 12.47 1.15
CA ILE A 305 13.79 12.34 0.50
C ILE A 305 13.99 12.44 -1.00
N ARG A 306 13.41 11.51 -1.74
CA ARG A 306 13.36 11.52 -3.20
C ARG A 306 11.91 11.62 -3.65
N VAL A 307 11.58 12.65 -4.41
CA VAL A 307 10.31 12.73 -5.14
C VAL A 307 10.53 12.22 -6.53
N VAL A 308 9.70 11.28 -6.94
CA VAL A 308 9.85 10.61 -8.23
C VAL A 308 8.50 10.47 -8.93
N ASN A 309 8.57 10.31 -10.26
CA ASN A 309 7.42 9.96 -11.09
C ASN A 309 7.63 8.55 -11.62
N GLU A 310 6.72 7.67 -11.28
CA GLU A 310 6.74 6.27 -11.69
C GLU A 310 6.44 6.15 -13.18
N VAL A 311 7.21 5.32 -13.87
CA VAL A 311 7.01 4.96 -15.27
C VAL A 311 6.70 3.48 -15.46
N PHE A 312 7.04 2.67 -14.46
CA PHE A 312 6.69 1.25 -14.39
C PHE A 312 6.91 0.73 -12.96
N SER A 313 5.98 -0.08 -12.47
CA SER A 313 6.16 -0.93 -11.30
C SER A 313 5.80 -2.38 -11.63
N SER A 314 6.31 -3.30 -10.82
CA SER A 314 6.10 -4.74 -11.00
C SER A 314 6.27 -5.52 -9.70
N GLY A 315 5.80 -6.76 -9.71
CA GLY A 315 5.78 -7.61 -8.54
C GLY A 315 4.93 -7.01 -7.43
N GLU A 316 5.32 -7.18 -6.16
CA GLU A 316 4.57 -6.67 -5.02
C GLU A 316 4.30 -5.15 -5.09
N GLY A 317 5.17 -4.39 -5.77
CA GLY A 317 5.00 -2.95 -5.98
C GLY A 317 3.83 -2.56 -6.89
N ASN A 318 3.20 -3.51 -7.60
CA ASN A 318 2.05 -3.28 -8.47
C ASN A 318 0.81 -4.10 -8.05
N ASP A 319 0.77 -4.58 -6.82
CA ASP A 319 -0.27 -5.47 -6.33
C ASP A 319 -1.42 -4.70 -5.65
N GLY A 320 -2.64 -4.87 -6.16
CA GLY A 320 -3.86 -4.33 -5.55
C GLY A 320 -3.83 -2.81 -5.32
N VAL A 321 -3.71 -2.39 -4.06
CA VAL A 321 -3.64 -0.99 -3.68
C VAL A 321 -2.24 -0.45 -3.90
N GLN A 322 -2.11 0.53 -4.80
CA GLN A 322 -0.82 1.05 -5.22
C GLN A 322 -0.07 1.78 -4.10
N THR A 323 1.22 1.52 -3.99
CA THR A 323 2.13 2.20 -3.06
C THR A 323 2.21 3.70 -3.38
N ALA A 324 2.15 4.55 -2.36
CA ALA A 324 2.26 6.00 -2.49
C ALA A 324 3.64 6.55 -2.11
N ALA A 325 4.30 5.87 -1.20
CA ALA A 325 5.66 6.16 -0.73
C ALA A 325 6.25 4.90 -0.09
N TYR A 326 7.57 4.83 0.03
CA TYR A 326 8.26 3.76 0.75
C TYR A 326 9.57 4.25 1.36
N ASN A 327 10.06 3.54 2.37
CA ASN A 327 11.30 3.84 3.07
C ASN A 327 12.18 2.59 3.13
N LEU A 328 13.33 2.63 2.47
CA LEU A 328 14.27 1.51 2.34
C LEU A 328 15.71 1.99 2.62
N PRO A 329 16.67 1.11 2.80
CA PRO A 329 16.57 -0.35 2.77
C PRO A 329 16.06 -0.95 4.10
N ASN A 330 15.72 -2.24 4.07
CA ASN A 330 15.35 -3.01 5.27
C ASN A 330 16.58 -3.67 5.95
N ASP A 331 17.77 -3.61 5.35
CA ASP A 331 19.00 -4.15 5.94
C ASP A 331 19.53 -3.20 7.03
N GLU A 332 19.44 -3.62 8.29
CA GLU A 332 19.88 -2.83 9.44
C GLU A 332 21.37 -2.43 9.38
N ARG A 333 22.23 -3.20 8.70
CA ARG A 333 23.65 -2.88 8.50
C ARG A 333 23.78 -1.64 7.63
N VAL A 334 22.99 -1.56 6.55
CA VAL A 334 22.97 -0.41 5.64
C VAL A 334 22.32 0.80 6.34
N VAL A 335 21.21 0.57 7.07
CA VAL A 335 20.56 1.65 7.86
C VAL A 335 21.53 2.25 8.87
N LYS A 336 22.33 1.42 9.56
CA LYS A 336 23.33 1.89 10.51
C LYS A 336 24.47 2.68 9.84
N GLU A 337 24.88 2.30 8.64
CA GLU A 337 25.99 2.92 7.91
C GLU A 337 25.56 4.18 7.13
N LYS A 338 24.43 4.11 6.44
CA LYS A 338 23.97 5.11 5.46
C LYS A 338 22.65 5.79 5.84
N GLY A 339 21.94 5.28 6.83
CA GLY A 339 20.55 5.67 7.11
C GLY A 339 19.57 5.00 6.14
N SER A 340 18.39 5.58 6.00
CA SER A 340 17.36 5.14 5.06
C SER A 340 17.03 6.25 4.06
N LYS A 341 16.38 5.90 2.96
CA LYS A 341 15.92 6.84 1.93
C LYS A 341 14.42 6.70 1.74
N ARG A 342 13.71 7.83 1.83
CA ARG A 342 12.27 7.92 1.55
C ARG A 342 12.05 8.27 0.10
N VAL A 343 11.22 7.49 -0.57
CA VAL A 343 10.83 7.71 -1.96
C VAL A 343 9.34 7.98 -2.02
N MET A 344 8.95 9.10 -2.64
CA MET A 344 7.57 9.53 -2.77
C MET A 344 7.15 9.49 -4.24
N LEU A 345 6.15 8.69 -4.55
CA LEU A 345 5.64 8.45 -5.91
C LEU A 345 4.61 9.54 -6.27
N LYS A 346 5.09 10.71 -6.76
CA LYS A 346 4.26 11.91 -6.94
C LYS A 346 3.11 11.71 -7.92
N ASN A 347 3.37 11.11 -9.09
CA ASN A 347 2.33 10.90 -10.09
C ASN A 347 1.31 9.82 -9.68
N VAL A 348 1.71 8.85 -8.87
CA VAL A 348 0.78 7.90 -8.24
C VAL A 348 -0.14 8.63 -7.25
N GLN A 349 0.43 9.50 -6.40
CA GLN A 349 -0.34 10.29 -5.46
C GLN A 349 -1.26 11.29 -6.18
N ASP A 350 -0.81 11.93 -7.27
CA ASP A 350 -1.65 12.78 -8.11
C ASP A 350 -2.80 11.99 -8.75
N ALA A 351 -2.53 10.80 -9.24
CA ALA A 351 -3.56 9.91 -9.78
C ALA A 351 -4.59 9.52 -8.71
N LYS A 352 -4.16 9.14 -7.50
CA LYS A 352 -5.05 8.86 -6.36
C LYS A 352 -5.85 10.08 -5.94
N PHE A 353 -5.24 11.26 -5.89
CA PHE A 353 -5.94 12.51 -5.62
C PHE A 353 -7.08 12.73 -6.63
N ASN A 354 -6.78 12.62 -7.91
CA ASN A 354 -7.76 12.89 -8.97
C ASN A 354 -8.84 11.80 -9.09
N LYS A 355 -8.48 10.52 -8.94
CA LYS A 355 -9.39 9.38 -9.20
C LYS A 355 -10.17 8.93 -7.97
N THR A 356 -9.65 9.20 -6.77
CA THR A 356 -10.29 8.79 -5.52
C THR A 356 -10.69 9.98 -4.64
N LEU A 357 -9.77 10.89 -4.33
CA LEU A 357 -10.03 11.95 -3.34
C LEU A 357 -11.00 13.01 -3.84
N ILE A 358 -10.85 13.49 -5.07
CA ILE A 358 -11.81 14.43 -5.67
C ILE A 358 -13.23 13.83 -5.74
N PRO A 359 -13.44 12.59 -6.23
CA PRO A 359 -14.75 11.95 -6.15
C PRO A 359 -15.29 11.78 -4.72
N ILE A 360 -14.45 11.42 -3.75
CA ILE A 360 -14.84 11.33 -2.34
C ILE A 360 -15.36 12.69 -1.86
N SER A 361 -14.61 13.77 -2.09
CA SER A 361 -14.99 15.10 -1.63
C SER A 361 -16.36 15.58 -2.12
N ARG A 362 -16.73 15.21 -3.35
CA ARG A 362 -18.04 15.52 -3.92
C ARG A 362 -19.19 14.86 -3.16
N VAL A 363 -18.92 13.75 -2.47
CA VAL A 363 -19.90 12.99 -1.69
C VAL A 363 -19.93 13.46 -0.24
N VAL A 364 -18.74 13.69 0.35
CA VAL A 364 -18.63 13.89 1.81
C VAL A 364 -18.56 15.34 2.25
N LEU A 365 -18.09 16.27 1.38
CA LEU A 365 -17.93 17.69 1.75
C LEU A 365 -19.14 18.54 1.36
N GLU A 366 -19.37 19.57 2.16
CA GLU A 366 -20.29 20.66 1.78
C GLU A 366 -19.90 21.27 0.43
N PRO A 367 -20.87 21.63 -0.44
CA PRO A 367 -20.58 22.16 -1.78
C PRO A 367 -19.61 23.32 -1.80
N ALA A 368 -19.66 24.21 -0.80
CA ALA A 368 -18.79 25.40 -0.71
C ALA A 368 -17.31 25.04 -0.51
N GLU A 369 -17.00 23.91 0.12
CA GLU A 369 -15.64 23.48 0.43
C GLU A 369 -14.98 22.66 -0.69
N ARG A 370 -15.77 22.09 -1.61
CA ARG A 370 -15.27 21.17 -2.65
C ARG A 370 -14.21 21.77 -3.57
N THR A 371 -14.23 23.09 -3.75
CA THR A 371 -13.25 23.84 -4.57
C THR A 371 -11.94 24.12 -3.83
N SER A 372 -11.90 23.88 -2.52
CA SER A 372 -10.73 24.10 -1.67
C SER A 372 -9.84 22.86 -1.53
N LEU A 373 -10.11 21.76 -2.27
CA LEU A 373 -9.17 20.64 -2.31
C LEU A 373 -7.89 21.05 -3.04
N SER A 374 -6.75 20.66 -2.46
CA SER A 374 -5.44 20.98 -3.01
C SER A 374 -4.56 19.73 -3.06
N PHE A 375 -4.00 19.44 -4.24
CA PHE A 375 -2.98 18.39 -4.37
C PHE A 375 -1.72 18.72 -3.54
N ASP A 376 -1.30 19.98 -3.51
CA ASP A 376 -0.16 20.42 -2.69
C ASP A 376 -0.39 20.13 -1.19
N SER A 377 -1.60 20.41 -0.67
CA SER A 377 -1.95 20.08 0.71
C SER A 377 -1.96 18.58 0.96
N PHE A 378 -2.52 17.81 0.05
CA PHE A 378 -2.56 16.33 0.14
C PHE A 378 -1.15 15.74 0.12
N PHE A 379 -0.34 16.10 -0.87
CA PHE A 379 1.02 15.60 -1.07
C PHE A 379 1.97 16.02 0.07
N THR A 380 1.88 17.30 0.48
CA THR A 380 2.75 17.81 1.54
C THR A 380 2.38 17.22 2.91
N HIS A 381 1.08 16.95 3.15
CA HIS A 381 0.68 16.26 4.38
C HIS A 381 1.23 14.83 4.44
N ILE A 382 1.17 14.06 3.35
CA ILE A 382 1.77 12.71 3.30
C ILE A 382 3.28 12.78 3.59
N LEU A 383 3.97 13.76 3.01
CA LEU A 383 5.38 13.98 3.35
C LEU A 383 5.59 14.26 4.84
N CYS A 384 4.80 15.18 5.41
CA CYS A 384 4.94 15.53 6.82
C CYS A 384 4.62 14.33 7.72
N HIS A 385 3.61 13.53 7.38
CA HIS A 385 3.33 12.27 8.06
C HIS A 385 4.58 11.39 8.13
N GLU A 386 5.23 11.14 6.99
CA GLU A 386 6.47 10.34 6.92
C GLU A 386 7.61 10.93 7.75
N LEU A 387 7.73 12.26 7.79
CA LEU A 387 8.74 12.92 8.61
C LEU A 387 8.44 12.83 10.09
N MET A 388 7.17 12.91 10.47
CA MET A 388 6.74 12.90 11.86
C MET A 388 6.87 11.52 12.53
N HIS A 389 7.03 10.45 11.77
CA HIS A 389 7.50 9.17 12.32
C HIS A 389 8.88 9.26 12.99
N GLY A 390 9.70 10.22 12.58
CA GLY A 390 11.04 10.45 13.16
C GLY A 390 11.06 11.38 14.38
N LEU A 391 9.94 12.02 14.73
CA LEU A 391 9.82 13.01 15.80
C LEU A 391 9.01 12.46 16.98
N GLY A 392 9.22 13.08 18.15
CA GLY A 392 8.55 12.69 19.37
C GLY A 392 9.22 11.50 20.09
N PRO A 393 8.52 10.90 21.06
CA PRO A 393 9.06 9.83 21.91
C PRO A 393 9.24 8.52 21.15
N HIS A 394 10.40 7.88 21.27
CA HIS A 394 10.68 6.53 20.77
C HIS A 394 11.28 5.65 21.87
N ASN A 395 12.43 6.11 22.41
CA ASN A 395 13.06 5.50 23.57
C ASN A 395 12.61 6.28 24.81
N ILE A 396 11.98 5.61 25.74
CA ILE A 396 11.35 6.20 26.93
C ILE A 396 11.81 5.53 28.21
N THR A 397 11.55 6.18 29.34
CA THR A 397 11.83 5.61 30.66
C THR A 397 10.52 5.42 31.42
N VAL A 398 10.17 4.18 31.74
CA VAL A 398 8.96 3.84 32.50
C VAL A 398 9.36 3.15 33.80
N GLY A 399 8.92 3.70 34.94
CA GLY A 399 9.26 3.14 36.24
C GLY A 399 10.76 3.12 36.56
N GLY A 400 11.57 3.97 35.90
CA GLY A 400 13.02 4.02 36.01
C GLY A 400 13.79 3.10 35.07
N GLU A 401 13.09 2.31 34.25
CA GLU A 401 13.70 1.40 33.28
C GLU A 401 13.62 1.95 31.83
N GLN A 402 14.71 1.80 31.07
CA GLN A 402 14.77 2.17 29.67
C GLN A 402 13.98 1.17 28.83
N THR A 403 13.09 1.67 27.99
CA THR A 403 12.24 0.86 27.12
C THR A 403 11.91 1.63 25.82
N THR A 404 11.00 1.12 25.00
CA THR A 404 10.50 1.81 23.80
C THR A 404 8.99 1.95 23.88
N VAL A 405 8.44 2.98 23.21
CA VAL A 405 7.00 3.18 23.04
C VAL A 405 6.35 1.91 22.51
N ARG A 406 6.92 1.30 21.45
CA ARG A 406 6.42 0.06 20.85
C ARG A 406 6.27 -1.09 21.87
N LYS A 407 7.26 -1.28 22.74
CA LYS A 407 7.20 -2.33 23.77
C LYS A 407 6.12 -2.07 24.81
N GLN A 408 5.88 -0.80 25.15
CA GLN A 408 4.88 -0.41 26.14
C GLN A 408 3.45 -0.46 25.56
N LEU A 409 3.24 0.05 24.37
CA LEU A 409 1.90 0.09 23.74
C LEU A 409 1.49 -1.22 23.05
N LYS A 410 2.43 -2.16 22.85
CA LYS A 410 2.17 -3.52 22.32
C LYS A 410 1.34 -3.52 21.02
N ASP A 411 0.19 -4.22 21.03
CA ASP A 411 -0.76 -4.34 19.92
C ASP A 411 -1.46 -3.02 19.55
N LEU A 412 -1.43 -2.01 20.42
CA LEU A 412 -2.01 -0.70 20.14
C LEU A 412 -1.03 0.24 19.43
N TYR A 413 0.27 -0.09 19.43
CA TYR A 413 1.33 0.79 18.95
C TYR A 413 1.08 1.30 17.53
N SER A 414 0.84 0.41 16.58
CA SER A 414 0.74 0.80 15.17
C SER A 414 -0.37 1.82 14.93
N ALA A 415 -1.56 1.63 15.51
CA ALA A 415 -2.67 2.57 15.33
C ALA A 415 -2.41 3.94 15.98
N ILE A 416 -1.72 3.96 17.12
CA ILE A 416 -1.34 5.22 17.81
C ILE A 416 -0.25 5.94 17.03
N GLU A 417 0.79 5.23 16.59
CA GLU A 417 1.92 5.80 15.84
C GLU A 417 1.46 6.41 14.51
N GLU A 418 0.59 5.71 13.74
CA GLU A 418 0.00 6.25 12.52
C GLU A 418 -0.84 7.52 12.80
N ALA A 419 -1.65 7.49 13.83
CA ALA A 419 -2.44 8.66 14.22
C ALA A 419 -1.55 9.81 14.69
N LYS A 420 -0.48 9.53 15.43
CA LYS A 420 0.52 10.52 15.87
C LYS A 420 1.20 11.14 14.65
N ALA A 421 1.64 10.35 13.68
CA ALA A 421 2.28 10.86 12.47
C ALA A 421 1.34 11.77 11.66
N ASP A 422 0.08 11.37 11.48
CA ASP A 422 -0.95 12.16 10.78
C ASP A 422 -1.18 13.54 11.42
N VAL A 423 -1.54 13.56 12.73
CA VAL A 423 -1.91 14.83 13.37
C VAL A 423 -0.71 15.72 13.66
N THR A 424 0.46 15.11 13.97
CA THR A 424 1.70 15.87 14.12
C THR A 424 2.15 16.46 12.78
N GLY A 425 1.89 15.76 11.67
CA GLY A 425 2.09 16.26 10.31
C GLY A 425 1.25 17.52 10.02
N LEU A 426 -0.04 17.50 10.37
CA LEU A 426 -0.90 18.67 10.27
C LEU A 426 -0.43 19.81 11.17
N TRP A 427 -0.08 19.52 12.41
CA TRP A 427 0.46 20.51 13.35
C TRP A 427 1.76 21.13 12.81
N ALA A 428 2.66 20.33 12.28
CA ALA A 428 3.92 20.81 11.71
C ALA A 428 3.70 21.71 10.50
N LEU A 429 2.77 21.35 9.61
CA LEU A 429 2.40 22.22 8.49
C LEU A 429 1.84 23.55 8.95
N GLN A 430 0.92 23.54 9.93
CA GLN A 430 0.37 24.75 10.49
C GLN A 430 1.43 25.60 11.19
N TYR A 431 2.34 24.98 11.96
CA TYR A 431 3.49 25.65 12.56
C TYR A 431 4.33 26.37 11.49
N MET A 432 4.64 25.70 10.41
CA MET A 432 5.43 26.29 9.32
C MET A 432 4.70 27.41 8.57
N ILE A 433 3.38 27.32 8.44
CA ILE A 433 2.53 28.39 7.89
C ILE A 433 2.57 29.62 8.82
N ASP A 434 2.37 29.43 10.12
CA ASP A 434 2.37 30.50 11.13
C ASP A 434 3.72 31.23 11.20
N HIS A 435 4.83 30.52 10.93
CA HIS A 435 6.20 31.06 10.89
C HIS A 435 6.66 31.53 9.50
N ASN A 436 5.75 31.60 8.51
CA ASN A 436 6.02 32.01 7.12
C ASN A 436 7.11 31.19 6.40
N ILE A 437 7.29 29.92 6.80
CA ILE A 437 8.17 28.95 6.12
C ILE A 437 7.46 28.39 4.89
N ILE A 438 6.15 28.20 4.98
CA ILE A 438 5.23 27.79 3.91
C ILE A 438 4.25 28.91 3.62
N ASP A 439 3.78 28.96 2.37
CA ASP A 439 2.82 29.96 1.92
C ASP A 439 1.47 29.83 2.67
N LYS A 440 0.93 30.97 3.12
CA LYS A 440 -0.34 31.04 3.85
C LYS A 440 -1.56 30.55 3.06
N SER A 441 -1.49 30.51 1.74
CA SER A 441 -2.58 29.96 0.92
C SER A 441 -2.91 28.52 1.22
N MET A 442 -1.93 27.73 1.72
CA MET A 442 -2.14 26.36 2.12
C MET A 442 -3.09 26.22 3.32
N GLU A 443 -3.15 27.19 4.23
CA GLU A 443 -4.02 27.16 5.40
C GLU A 443 -5.50 26.96 5.04
N GLN A 444 -5.93 27.58 3.94
CA GLN A 444 -7.33 27.51 3.47
C GLN A 444 -7.70 26.12 2.91
N THR A 445 -6.72 25.34 2.49
CA THR A 445 -6.94 24.06 1.80
C THR A 445 -6.55 22.85 2.64
N LEU A 446 -5.67 23.03 3.63
CA LEU A 446 -5.06 21.94 4.41
C LEU A 446 -6.10 21.06 5.10
N TYR A 447 -6.91 21.64 5.98
CA TYR A 447 -7.85 20.87 6.80
C TYR A 447 -9.03 20.32 6.00
N ILE A 448 -9.49 21.03 4.98
CA ILE A 448 -10.55 20.56 4.07
C ILE A 448 -10.05 19.35 3.27
N THR A 449 -8.83 19.43 2.74
CA THR A 449 -8.21 18.32 2.01
C THR A 449 -7.99 17.11 2.93
N TYR A 450 -7.54 17.36 4.17
CA TYR A 450 -7.37 16.31 5.15
C TYR A 450 -8.68 15.64 5.54
N LEU A 451 -9.75 16.41 5.78
CA LEU A 451 -11.09 15.86 6.05
C LEU A 451 -11.55 14.90 4.95
N ALA A 452 -11.38 15.28 3.68
CA ALA A 452 -11.68 14.37 2.57
C ALA A 452 -10.79 13.12 2.59
N SER A 453 -9.49 13.27 2.93
CA SER A 453 -8.52 12.16 3.00
C SER A 453 -8.86 11.16 4.10
N MET A 454 -9.48 11.60 5.21
CA MET A 454 -9.94 10.68 6.27
C MET A 454 -10.90 9.63 5.73
N PHE A 455 -11.83 10.02 4.85
CA PHE A 455 -12.76 9.06 4.24
C PHE A 455 -12.08 8.11 3.27
N ARG A 456 -10.98 8.53 2.63
CA ARG A 456 -10.17 7.64 1.81
C ARG A 456 -9.54 6.53 2.66
N SER A 457 -8.96 6.84 3.81
CA SER A 457 -8.28 5.87 4.67
C SER A 457 -9.27 4.95 5.40
N VAL A 458 -10.35 5.48 5.98
CA VAL A 458 -11.33 4.68 6.73
C VAL A 458 -12.06 3.65 5.85
N ARG A 459 -12.12 3.84 4.53
CA ARG A 459 -12.72 2.87 3.59
C ARG A 459 -12.04 1.50 3.60
N PHE A 460 -10.78 1.41 3.99
CA PHE A 460 -10.05 0.14 4.14
C PHE A 460 -10.42 -0.62 5.43
N GLY A 461 -11.25 -0.02 6.29
CA GLY A 461 -11.68 -0.60 7.56
C GLY A 461 -10.87 -0.09 8.74
N ILE A 462 -11.39 -0.37 9.96
CA ILE A 462 -10.76 0.04 11.23
C ILE A 462 -10.04 -1.11 11.95
N THR A 463 -9.88 -2.25 11.30
CA THR A 463 -9.01 -3.34 11.77
C THR A 463 -7.56 -3.07 11.41
N GLU A 464 -7.33 -2.31 10.37
CA GLU A 464 -6.06 -1.87 9.85
C GLU A 464 -5.60 -0.59 10.58
N ALA A 465 -4.28 -0.43 10.78
CA ALA A 465 -3.70 0.62 11.65
C ALA A 465 -4.08 2.05 11.22
N HIS A 466 -3.92 2.37 9.93
CA HIS A 466 -4.26 3.70 9.40
C HIS A 466 -5.76 3.99 9.53
N GLY A 467 -6.63 3.04 9.12
CA GLY A 467 -8.08 3.21 9.22
C GLY A 467 -8.54 3.40 10.66
N LYS A 468 -7.96 2.66 11.60
CA LYS A 468 -8.23 2.79 13.04
C LYS A 468 -7.77 4.16 13.57
N GLY A 469 -6.55 4.57 13.26
CA GLY A 469 -5.99 5.86 13.64
C GLY A 469 -6.80 7.03 13.10
N VAL A 470 -7.19 6.97 11.81
CA VAL A 470 -7.99 8.02 11.17
C VAL A 470 -9.43 8.08 11.71
N ALA A 471 -10.07 6.94 11.99
CA ALA A 471 -11.40 6.94 12.62
C ALA A 471 -11.35 7.59 14.02
N MET A 472 -10.29 7.33 14.78
CA MET A 472 -10.06 7.96 16.08
C MET A 472 -9.92 9.48 15.94
N GLN A 473 -9.06 9.96 15.05
CA GLN A 473 -8.85 11.38 14.78
C GLN A 473 -10.14 12.09 14.35
N PHE A 474 -10.89 11.48 13.43
CA PHE A 474 -12.15 12.02 12.93
C PHE A 474 -13.15 12.24 14.08
N ASN A 475 -13.39 11.22 14.89
CA ASN A 475 -14.35 11.32 15.99
C ASN A 475 -13.89 12.27 17.10
N TYR A 476 -12.58 12.35 17.37
CA TYR A 476 -12.01 13.33 18.29
C TYR A 476 -12.29 14.75 17.80
N LEU A 477 -12.01 15.04 16.52
CA LEU A 477 -12.22 16.36 15.91
C LEU A 477 -13.72 16.73 15.78
N VAL A 478 -14.61 15.73 15.63
CA VAL A 478 -16.06 15.95 15.71
C VAL A 478 -16.47 16.37 17.13
N ASP A 479 -15.97 15.71 18.17
CA ASP A 479 -16.28 16.02 19.56
C ASP A 479 -15.69 17.39 20.01
N GLU A 480 -14.64 17.89 19.32
CA GLU A 480 -14.09 19.24 19.50
C GLU A 480 -14.78 20.29 18.61
N ASP A 481 -15.91 19.95 17.96
CA ASP A 481 -16.61 20.82 16.99
C ASP A 481 -15.76 21.31 15.80
N ALA A 482 -14.62 20.69 15.53
CA ALA A 482 -13.73 21.02 14.42
C ALA A 482 -14.28 20.50 13.08
N ILE A 483 -14.96 19.37 13.10
CA ILE A 483 -15.69 18.78 11.98
C ILE A 483 -17.17 18.87 12.28
N LYS A 484 -17.94 19.51 11.41
CA LYS A 484 -19.38 19.68 11.53
C LYS A 484 -20.11 18.76 10.55
N TYR A 485 -21.15 18.09 11.03
CA TYR A 485 -22.03 17.28 10.20
C TYR A 485 -23.35 17.98 9.95
N ASN A 486 -23.72 18.11 8.69
CA ASN A 486 -25.02 18.62 8.28
C ASN A 486 -25.98 17.46 8.03
N GLU A 487 -26.96 17.29 8.91
CA GLU A 487 -27.92 16.19 8.79
C GLU A 487 -28.81 16.29 7.53
N GLY A 488 -29.07 17.52 7.05
CA GLY A 488 -29.93 17.74 5.89
C GLY A 488 -29.30 17.30 4.57
N SER A 489 -28.01 17.58 4.38
CA SER A 489 -27.23 17.19 3.18
C SER A 489 -26.54 15.84 3.38
N GLY A 490 -26.25 15.47 4.62
CA GLY A 490 -25.42 14.32 4.97
C GLY A 490 -23.97 14.50 4.58
N THR A 491 -23.46 15.74 4.68
CA THR A 491 -22.10 16.15 4.34
C THR A 491 -21.41 16.80 5.54
N PHE A 492 -20.10 17.00 5.42
CA PHE A 492 -19.25 17.53 6.47
C PHE A 492 -18.60 18.84 6.04
N SER A 493 -18.25 19.67 7.02
CA SER A 493 -17.49 20.91 6.85
C SER A 493 -16.46 21.10 7.96
N VAL A 494 -15.50 22.00 7.72
CA VAL A 494 -14.41 22.33 8.63
C VAL A 494 -14.66 23.66 9.31
N ASP A 495 -14.48 23.70 10.64
CA ASP A 495 -14.25 24.93 11.36
C ASP A 495 -12.74 25.10 11.55
N HIS A 496 -12.12 25.97 10.77
CA HIS A 496 -10.66 26.09 10.66
C HIS A 496 -9.98 26.36 12.01
N GLU A 497 -10.51 27.30 12.81
CA GLU A 497 -9.94 27.65 14.12
C GLU A 497 -10.03 26.49 15.11
N LYS A 498 -11.18 25.85 15.17
CA LYS A 498 -11.38 24.68 16.02
C LYS A 498 -10.56 23.47 15.55
N PHE A 499 -10.38 23.31 14.22
CA PHE A 499 -9.58 22.23 13.66
C PHE A 499 -8.10 22.41 14.06
N LYS A 500 -7.56 23.60 13.91
CA LYS A 500 -6.20 23.96 14.36
C LYS A 500 -6.01 23.67 15.85
N ALA A 501 -6.95 24.11 16.68
CA ALA A 501 -6.92 23.85 18.12
C ALA A 501 -7.04 22.35 18.45
N GLY A 502 -7.96 21.64 17.79
CA GLY A 502 -8.19 20.21 17.98
C GLY A 502 -7.00 19.35 17.54
N VAL A 503 -6.35 19.70 16.41
CA VAL A 503 -5.10 19.07 15.97
C VAL A 503 -3.99 19.26 17.02
N THR A 504 -3.81 20.48 17.53
CA THR A 504 -2.79 20.77 18.54
C THR A 504 -3.02 19.96 19.82
N LYS A 505 -4.28 19.89 20.28
CA LYS A 505 -4.67 19.14 21.47
C LYS A 505 -4.49 17.64 21.30
N LEU A 506 -4.94 17.07 20.16
CA LEU A 506 -4.78 15.65 19.88
C LEU A 506 -3.30 15.27 19.73
N THR A 507 -2.49 16.12 19.08
CA THR A 507 -1.03 15.94 19.00
C THR A 507 -0.40 15.88 20.39
N HIS A 508 -0.79 16.82 21.28
CA HIS A 508 -0.35 16.81 22.69
C HIS A 508 -0.72 15.50 23.39
N ASP A 509 -1.97 15.06 23.27
CA ASP A 509 -2.48 13.87 23.94
C ASP A 509 -1.74 12.60 23.49
N LEU A 510 -1.52 12.45 22.17
CA LEU A 510 -0.83 11.28 21.61
C LEU A 510 0.66 11.27 21.96
N LEU A 511 1.36 12.38 21.78
CA LEU A 511 2.79 12.47 22.15
C LEU A 511 3.00 12.24 23.65
N THR A 512 2.09 12.73 24.50
CA THR A 512 2.20 12.54 25.96
C THR A 512 1.96 11.08 26.34
N LEU A 513 0.93 10.42 25.79
CA LEU A 513 0.70 9.00 26.10
C LEU A 513 1.85 8.10 25.61
N GLU A 514 2.50 8.44 24.50
CA GLU A 514 3.69 7.74 24.01
C GLU A 514 4.89 7.96 24.94
N ALA A 515 5.13 9.21 25.36
CA ALA A 515 6.21 9.56 26.28
C ALA A 515 6.09 8.85 27.64
N GLU A 516 4.86 8.71 28.13
CA GLU A 516 4.56 7.96 29.35
C GLU A 516 4.55 6.43 29.15
N GLY A 517 4.53 5.94 27.91
CA GLY A 517 4.39 4.52 27.60
C GLY A 517 3.07 3.93 28.11
N SER A 518 2.00 4.74 28.12
CA SER A 518 0.74 4.39 28.78
C SER A 518 -0.19 3.57 27.88
N TYR A 519 -0.15 2.24 28.01
CA TYR A 519 -1.07 1.33 27.35
C TYR A 519 -2.55 1.66 27.67
N GLU A 520 -2.84 1.98 28.94
CA GLU A 520 -4.21 2.27 29.37
C GLU A 520 -4.76 3.56 28.73
N LYS A 521 -3.96 4.62 28.62
CA LYS A 521 -4.38 5.84 27.90
C LYS A 521 -4.56 5.58 26.41
N ALA A 522 -3.64 4.82 25.79
CA ALA A 522 -3.76 4.43 24.40
C ALA A 522 -5.02 3.60 24.13
N LYS A 523 -5.32 2.64 25.02
CA LYS A 523 -6.54 1.84 24.94
C LYS A 523 -7.79 2.72 25.11
N ALA A 524 -7.80 3.60 26.08
CA ALA A 524 -8.97 4.45 26.37
C ALA A 524 -9.31 5.39 25.20
N ILE A 525 -8.31 6.01 24.55
CA ILE A 525 -8.54 6.89 23.39
C ILE A 525 -9.03 6.09 22.16
N LEU A 526 -8.46 4.92 21.92
CA LEU A 526 -8.89 4.05 20.80
C LEU A 526 -10.30 3.47 21.05
N ASP A 527 -10.58 2.96 22.25
CA ASP A 527 -11.91 2.42 22.58
C ASP A 527 -13.01 3.48 22.44
N LYS A 528 -12.72 4.73 22.79
CA LYS A 528 -13.67 5.83 22.71
C LYS A 528 -13.89 6.33 21.29
N PHE A 529 -12.84 6.44 20.52
CA PHE A 529 -12.84 7.20 19.27
C PHE A 529 -12.59 6.37 18.00
N ALA A 530 -11.89 5.22 18.08
CA ALA A 530 -11.61 4.39 16.90
C ALA A 530 -12.80 3.50 16.52
N VAL A 531 -13.95 4.12 16.28
CA VAL A 531 -15.23 3.48 15.95
C VAL A 531 -15.89 4.15 14.74
N ILE A 532 -16.71 3.41 14.00
CA ILE A 532 -17.50 4.00 12.91
C ILE A 532 -18.83 4.52 13.49
N ARG A 533 -18.91 5.82 13.70
CA ARG A 533 -20.15 6.48 14.16
C ARG A 533 -21.16 6.61 13.01
N PRO A 534 -22.49 6.72 13.30
CA PRO A 534 -23.53 6.73 12.27
C PRO A 534 -23.36 7.77 11.15
N PRO A 535 -22.91 9.04 11.39
CA PRO A 535 -22.67 9.98 10.30
C PRO A 535 -21.57 9.51 9.34
N MET A 536 -20.46 8.95 9.88
CA MET A 536 -19.37 8.39 9.07
C MET A 536 -19.87 7.19 8.25
N GLN A 537 -20.61 6.26 8.85
CA GLN A 537 -21.15 5.10 8.15
C GLN A 537 -22.05 5.52 6.98
N LYS A 538 -22.94 6.50 7.19
CA LYS A 538 -23.81 7.03 6.11
C LYS A 538 -23.00 7.60 4.93
N ALA A 539 -21.88 8.26 5.21
CA ALA A 539 -20.99 8.76 4.16
C ALA A 539 -20.27 7.62 3.44
N LEU A 540 -19.72 6.65 4.17
CA LEU A 540 -19.07 5.46 3.59
C LEU A 540 -20.03 4.67 2.69
N ASP A 541 -21.29 4.53 3.07
CA ASP A 541 -22.31 3.86 2.24
C ASP A 541 -22.54 4.57 0.90
N LYS A 542 -22.44 5.90 0.86
CA LYS A 542 -22.53 6.68 -0.38
C LYS A 542 -21.29 6.54 -1.27
N LEU A 543 -20.16 6.12 -0.73
CA LEU A 543 -18.87 6.00 -1.46
C LEU A 543 -18.72 4.66 -2.22
N LYS A 544 -19.69 3.76 -2.16
CA LYS A 544 -19.60 2.40 -2.75
C LYS A 544 -19.26 2.40 -4.26
N ASN A 545 -19.65 3.46 -4.98
CA ASN A 545 -19.41 3.61 -6.42
C ASN A 545 -18.20 4.52 -6.75
N VAL A 546 -17.50 5.01 -5.75
CA VAL A 546 -16.25 5.77 -5.93
C VAL A 546 -15.10 4.79 -5.96
N PRO A 547 -14.16 4.87 -6.91
CA PRO A 547 -12.98 4.00 -6.93
C PRO A 547 -12.25 4.00 -5.59
N VAL A 548 -11.75 2.85 -5.20
CA VAL A 548 -10.95 2.71 -3.96
C VAL A 548 -9.52 3.12 -4.24
N ASP A 549 -9.00 2.69 -5.40
CA ASP A 549 -7.65 3.05 -5.84
C ASP A 549 -7.57 3.16 -7.37
N ILE A 550 -6.36 3.37 -7.87
CA ILE A 550 -6.05 3.38 -9.30
C ILE A 550 -5.62 1.98 -9.76
N GLU A 551 -5.82 1.71 -11.05
CA GLU A 551 -5.17 0.64 -11.79
C GLU A 551 -4.16 1.28 -12.74
N PRO A 552 -2.85 1.14 -12.50
CA PRO A 552 -1.84 1.76 -13.33
C PRO A 552 -1.82 1.21 -14.75
N VAL A 553 -1.70 2.10 -15.71
CA VAL A 553 -1.41 1.76 -17.11
C VAL A 553 -0.12 2.45 -17.49
N PHE A 554 0.90 1.68 -17.83
CA PHE A 554 2.24 2.15 -18.14
C PHE A 554 2.51 2.19 -19.66
N PRO A 555 2.34 3.34 -20.34
CA PRO A 555 2.56 3.43 -21.79
C PRO A 555 4.00 3.14 -22.21
N MET A 556 4.98 3.43 -21.33
CA MET A 556 6.40 3.19 -21.58
C MET A 556 6.81 1.72 -21.49
N ALA A 557 5.93 0.88 -20.96
CA ALA A 557 6.16 -0.55 -20.86
C ALA A 557 5.61 -1.33 -22.07
N LYS A 558 4.94 -0.67 -23.03
CA LYS A 558 4.36 -1.31 -24.24
C LYS A 558 5.40 -1.60 -25.31
#